data_8eba19378392aee4fdb87ae65f66439b
#
_entry.id   8eba19378392aee4fdb87ae65f66439b
#
_cell.length_a   1.000
_cell.length_b   1.000
_cell.length_c   1.000
_cell.angle_alpha   90.00
_cell.angle_beta   90.00
_cell.angle_gamma   90.00
#
_symmetry.space_group_name_H-M   'P 1'
#
loop_
_entity.id
_entity.type
_entity.pdbx_description
1 polymer ?
#
loop_
_entity_poly.entity_id
_entity_poly.type
_entity_poly.pdbx_seq_one_letter_code
_entity_poly.pdbx_strand_id
1 'polypeptide(L)'
;MAELTPMMQQYFEIKNKNKDYLLFYRLGDFYELFFDDAKLVSRELDLTLTGRDCGQEERAPMCGVPYHSAEGYIAKLVHKGYKIAICEQLEDPKQAKGLVKRDIIRRVTPGTVVDASMLDESRNNFLACVYATHEDMGICFADISTGIVYATDTEDWTDIFNELARFAPKEILAGGFAISFDEFRRFISERLEDALVEPMEDECFESEAAAERIRQYFHIEDFKENGLNMMHFAVHALGGLLDYLEKTQPASLAGLNDLRLYRQGQYMELDLNARRNLELCETMRTKEKKGTLLWVLDQTHTAMGSRMIRQWIEKPLYNPLHITRRQQAVSALCDDVINRSALTDVLRQVFDMERLIGRIVYGTANCRDLRALAAAISCLPEIRSYLAAFDQSLLKELTENIDLLQDVQELIEQAIVEDPPILLRDGGLIRSGYHEEIDHLRSLASGGKGEIAAIEQRERERTGIPKLKIGYNRVFGYYIEVSRANSEAVPENYVRKQTLANGGDYCDYYITGNRER
;
A
#
# COMPACT_ATOMS: atom_id res chain seq x y z
N MET A 1 39.23 -13.59 15.64
CA MET A 1 38.27 -13.24 14.56
C MET A 1 37.98 -11.75 14.72
N ALA A 2 38.15 -10.95 13.67
CA ALA A 2 37.80 -9.54 13.71
C ALA A 2 36.30 -9.40 14.00
N GLU A 3 35.92 -8.53 14.92
CA GLU A 3 34.52 -8.30 15.25
C GLU A 3 33.83 -7.52 14.12
N LEU A 4 32.61 -7.93 13.77
CA LEU A 4 31.77 -7.19 12.84
C LEU A 4 31.52 -5.75 13.36
N THR A 5 31.44 -4.79 12.44
CA THR A 5 31.06 -3.43 12.81
C THR A 5 29.66 -3.41 13.49
N PRO A 6 29.39 -2.48 14.43
CA PRO A 6 28.09 -2.42 15.12
C PRO A 6 26.89 -2.38 14.17
N MET A 7 27.03 -1.71 13.01
CA MET A 7 26.00 -1.65 11.98
C MET A 7 25.75 -3.03 11.35
N MET A 8 26.82 -3.82 11.10
CA MET A 8 26.69 -5.17 10.53
C MET A 8 26.13 -6.16 11.57
N GLN A 9 26.42 -5.98 12.85
CA GLN A 9 25.79 -6.76 13.93
C GLN A 9 24.28 -6.53 13.92
N GLN A 10 23.82 -5.28 13.89
CA GLN A 10 22.39 -4.93 13.79
C GLN A 10 21.75 -5.50 12.51
N TYR A 11 22.46 -5.42 11.37
CA TYR A 11 21.98 -6.02 10.12
C TYR A 11 21.72 -7.52 10.27
N PHE A 12 22.68 -8.27 10.84
CA PHE A 12 22.52 -9.71 11.01
C PHE A 12 21.45 -10.09 12.03
N GLU A 13 21.25 -9.30 13.09
CA GLU A 13 20.15 -9.49 14.03
C GLU A 13 18.79 -9.43 13.33
N ILE A 14 18.61 -8.45 12.44
CA ILE A 14 17.38 -8.29 11.65
C ILE A 14 17.27 -9.35 10.58
N LYS A 15 18.36 -9.63 9.81
CA LYS A 15 18.37 -10.62 8.73
C LYS A 15 18.12 -12.04 9.23
N ASN A 16 18.69 -12.41 10.36
CA ASN A 16 18.50 -13.75 10.93
C ASN A 16 17.05 -14.05 11.33
N LYS A 17 16.27 -13.03 11.67
CA LYS A 17 14.82 -13.13 11.92
C LYS A 17 13.99 -13.16 10.63
N ASN A 18 14.59 -12.80 9.48
CA ASN A 18 13.92 -12.65 8.18
C ASN A 18 14.76 -13.27 7.07
N LYS A 19 15.20 -14.53 7.26
CA LYS A 19 16.13 -15.21 6.34
C LYS A 19 15.59 -15.33 4.93
N ASP A 20 14.30 -15.57 4.79
CA ASP A 20 13.60 -15.81 3.51
C ASP A 20 13.24 -14.53 2.75
N TYR A 21 13.50 -13.36 3.35
CA TYR A 21 13.24 -12.07 2.75
C TYR A 21 14.52 -11.42 2.23
N LEU A 22 14.47 -10.78 1.07
CA LEU A 22 15.50 -9.85 0.64
C LEU A 22 15.41 -8.59 1.49
N LEU A 23 16.47 -8.28 2.24
CA LEU A 23 16.47 -7.20 3.21
C LEU A 23 16.94 -5.88 2.60
N PHE A 24 16.02 -4.96 2.36
CA PHE A 24 16.27 -3.59 1.96
C PHE A 24 16.58 -2.75 3.20
N TYR A 25 17.86 -2.57 3.49
CA TYR A 25 18.35 -1.97 4.73
C TYR A 25 18.66 -0.49 4.54
N ARG A 26 17.93 0.42 5.20
CA ARG A 26 18.07 1.86 5.05
C ARG A 26 19.39 2.39 5.59
N LEU A 27 20.18 3.06 4.73
CA LEU A 27 21.41 3.75 5.08
C LEU A 27 21.47 5.10 4.36
N GLY A 28 21.16 6.17 5.12
CA GLY A 28 21.07 7.51 4.55
C GLY A 28 20.01 7.59 3.43
N ASP A 29 20.41 7.97 2.22
CA ASP A 29 19.52 8.12 1.07
C ASP A 29 19.34 6.85 0.24
N PHE A 30 19.88 5.70 0.70
CA PHE A 30 19.81 4.44 -0.02
C PHE A 30 19.19 3.34 0.83
N TYR A 31 18.56 2.37 0.14
CA TYR A 31 18.42 1.02 0.64
C TYR A 31 19.59 0.20 0.12
N GLU A 32 20.39 -0.32 1.02
CA GLU A 32 21.52 -1.18 0.73
C GLU A 32 21.18 -2.63 1.05
N LEU A 33 21.60 -3.54 0.19
CA LEU A 33 21.53 -4.99 0.38
C LEU A 33 22.94 -5.52 0.52
N PHE A 34 23.11 -6.58 1.31
CA PHE A 34 24.42 -7.13 1.64
C PHE A 34 24.48 -8.63 1.38
N PHE A 35 25.69 -9.14 1.24
CA PHE A 35 26.03 -10.54 1.09
C PHE A 35 25.26 -11.22 -0.06
N ASP A 36 24.57 -12.32 0.21
CA ASP A 36 23.86 -13.10 -0.81
C ASP A 36 22.65 -12.36 -1.38
N ASP A 37 21.95 -11.55 -0.56
CA ASP A 37 20.89 -10.66 -1.06
C ASP A 37 21.44 -9.69 -2.10
N ALA A 38 22.62 -9.10 -1.86
CA ALA A 38 23.23 -8.17 -2.79
C ALA A 38 23.63 -8.85 -4.10
N LYS A 39 24.23 -10.04 -4.05
CA LYS A 39 24.62 -10.81 -5.24
C LYS A 39 23.39 -11.18 -6.08
N LEU A 40 22.32 -11.62 -5.43
CA LEU A 40 21.09 -11.99 -6.09
C LEU A 40 20.43 -10.77 -6.73
N VAL A 41 20.20 -9.70 -5.97
CA VAL A 41 19.49 -8.50 -6.45
C VAL A 41 20.30 -7.76 -7.52
N SER A 42 21.64 -7.72 -7.40
CA SER A 42 22.52 -7.17 -8.43
C SER A 42 22.32 -7.87 -9.78
N ARG A 43 22.19 -9.19 -9.78
CA ARG A 43 21.96 -9.99 -11.00
C ARG A 43 20.55 -9.81 -11.55
N GLU A 44 19.53 -9.84 -10.64
CA GLU A 44 18.12 -9.78 -11.05
C GLU A 44 17.70 -8.40 -11.61
N LEU A 45 18.36 -7.34 -11.15
CA LEU A 45 18.03 -5.95 -11.49
C LEU A 45 19.12 -5.23 -12.28
N ASP A 46 20.20 -5.93 -12.65
CA ASP A 46 21.38 -5.37 -13.34
C ASP A 46 21.99 -4.16 -12.59
N LEU A 47 22.13 -4.32 -11.26
CA LEU A 47 22.73 -3.30 -10.41
C LEU A 47 24.22 -3.56 -10.20
N THR A 48 25.00 -2.48 -10.05
CA THR A 48 26.43 -2.58 -9.76
C THR A 48 26.66 -3.22 -8.39
N LEU A 49 27.38 -4.35 -8.38
CA LEU A 49 27.83 -4.98 -7.14
C LEU A 49 29.14 -4.32 -6.68
N THR A 50 29.12 -3.80 -5.47
CA THR A 50 30.26 -3.14 -4.81
C THR A 50 30.64 -3.88 -3.53
N GLY A 51 31.50 -3.30 -2.70
CA GLY A 51 31.87 -3.88 -1.41
C GLY A 51 31.90 -2.81 -0.31
N ARG A 52 31.39 -3.16 0.87
CA ARG A 52 31.41 -2.31 2.08
C ARG A 52 32.31 -2.93 3.15
N ASP A 53 33.00 -2.08 3.90
CA ASP A 53 33.75 -2.50 5.06
C ASP A 53 32.79 -3.03 6.13
N CYS A 54 33.02 -4.26 6.60
CA CYS A 54 32.21 -4.95 7.59
C CYS A 54 32.99 -5.27 8.89
N GLY A 55 34.25 -4.81 8.99
CA GLY A 55 35.15 -5.13 10.10
C GLY A 55 35.90 -6.45 9.93
N GLN A 56 35.82 -7.10 8.75
CA GLN A 56 36.56 -8.31 8.39
C GLN A 56 37.60 -7.99 7.29
N GLU A 57 38.50 -8.92 7.00
CA GLU A 57 39.52 -8.76 5.95
C GLU A 57 38.87 -8.60 4.57
N GLU A 58 37.78 -9.36 4.31
CA GLU A 58 37.00 -9.24 3.07
C GLU A 58 35.86 -8.24 3.25
N ARG A 59 35.65 -7.41 2.23
CA ARG A 59 34.51 -6.47 2.19
C ARG A 59 33.21 -7.23 1.93
N ALA A 60 32.15 -6.88 2.64
CA ALA A 60 30.82 -7.42 2.39
C ALA A 60 30.34 -7.01 0.98
N PRO A 61 29.97 -7.97 0.10
CA PRO A 61 29.31 -7.63 -1.15
C PRO A 61 28.07 -6.79 -0.88
N MET A 62 27.88 -5.71 -1.65
CA MET A 62 26.80 -4.75 -1.46
C MET A 62 26.29 -4.24 -2.81
N CYS A 63 24.99 -4.08 -2.92
CA CYS A 63 24.36 -3.23 -3.94
C CYS A 63 23.34 -2.32 -3.26
N GLY A 64 22.90 -1.25 -3.92
CA GLY A 64 21.96 -0.32 -3.32
C GLY A 64 21.15 0.43 -4.35
N VAL A 65 19.95 0.86 -3.93
CA VAL A 65 19.04 1.68 -4.73
C VAL A 65 18.66 2.95 -3.93
N PRO A 66 18.48 4.10 -4.59
CA PRO A 66 17.99 5.30 -3.92
C PRO A 66 16.61 5.04 -3.30
N TYR A 67 16.39 5.44 -2.06
CA TYR A 67 15.13 5.13 -1.35
C TYR A 67 13.89 5.69 -2.05
N HIS A 68 13.99 6.86 -2.68
CA HIS A 68 12.89 7.50 -3.37
C HIS A 68 12.47 6.80 -4.68
N SER A 69 13.30 5.91 -5.22
CA SER A 69 13.01 5.11 -6.41
C SER A 69 12.90 3.61 -6.12
N ALA A 70 12.96 3.21 -4.85
CA ALA A 70 13.01 1.81 -4.45
C ALA A 70 11.76 1.01 -4.86
N GLU A 71 10.56 1.62 -4.86
CA GLU A 71 9.31 0.93 -5.20
C GLU A 71 9.36 0.27 -6.58
N GLY A 72 9.94 0.92 -7.58
CA GLY A 72 10.09 0.33 -8.92
C GLY A 72 11.03 -0.89 -8.98
N TYR A 73 12.04 -0.94 -8.10
CA TYR A 73 12.93 -2.10 -7.97
C TYR A 73 12.27 -3.22 -7.16
N ILE A 74 11.56 -2.87 -6.09
CA ILE A 74 10.76 -3.79 -5.28
C ILE A 74 9.72 -4.48 -6.16
N ALA A 75 8.98 -3.73 -6.97
CA ALA A 75 7.99 -4.25 -7.91
C ALA A 75 8.57 -5.36 -8.81
N LYS A 76 9.73 -5.12 -9.42
CA LYS A 76 10.38 -6.10 -10.29
C LYS A 76 10.76 -7.39 -9.57
N LEU A 77 11.22 -7.29 -8.33
CA LEU A 77 11.58 -8.47 -7.53
C LEU A 77 10.34 -9.24 -7.06
N VAL A 78 9.30 -8.55 -6.61
CA VAL A 78 8.04 -9.16 -6.20
C VAL A 78 7.36 -9.88 -7.37
N HIS A 79 7.37 -9.28 -8.57
CA HIS A 79 6.88 -9.95 -9.80
C HIS A 79 7.67 -11.21 -10.17
N LYS A 80 8.92 -11.32 -9.74
CA LYS A 80 9.74 -12.53 -9.89
C LYS A 80 9.58 -13.52 -8.74
N GLY A 81 8.63 -13.29 -7.82
CA GLY A 81 8.32 -14.18 -6.70
C GLY A 81 9.17 -13.98 -5.44
N TYR A 82 10.01 -12.95 -5.35
CA TYR A 82 10.83 -12.70 -4.17
C TYR A 82 10.02 -11.99 -3.07
N LYS A 83 10.28 -12.40 -1.81
CA LYS A 83 9.77 -11.73 -0.61
C LYS A 83 10.75 -10.64 -0.18
N ILE A 84 10.23 -9.46 0.20
CA ILE A 84 11.04 -8.29 0.54
C ILE A 84 10.69 -7.79 1.93
N ALA A 85 11.72 -7.49 2.73
CA ALA A 85 11.59 -6.80 4.01
C ALA A 85 12.23 -5.42 3.92
N ILE A 86 11.47 -4.39 4.24
CA ILE A 86 11.91 -3.00 4.22
C ILE A 86 12.25 -2.59 5.65
N CYS A 87 13.53 -2.30 5.87
CA CYS A 87 14.08 -1.89 7.15
C CYS A 87 14.40 -0.40 7.14
N GLU A 88 13.73 0.37 8.00
CA GLU A 88 13.85 1.82 8.12
C GLU A 88 14.56 2.27 9.39
N GLN A 89 15.07 3.50 9.36
CA GLN A 89 15.59 4.21 10.50
C GLN A 89 14.43 4.75 11.34
N LEU A 90 14.33 4.33 12.60
CA LEU A 90 13.24 4.73 13.51
C LEU A 90 13.51 6.06 14.23
N GLU A 91 14.71 6.62 14.08
CA GLU A 91 15.11 7.88 14.71
C GLU A 91 15.92 8.74 13.73
N ASP A 92 15.90 10.05 13.95
CA ASP A 92 16.69 10.99 13.14
C ASP A 92 18.19 10.75 13.38
N PRO A 93 18.98 10.44 12.33
CA PRO A 93 20.43 10.23 12.45
C PRO A 93 21.18 11.40 13.09
N LYS A 94 20.63 12.63 13.00
CA LYS A 94 21.24 13.84 13.61
C LYS A 94 21.04 13.93 15.12
N GLN A 95 20.05 13.19 15.66
CA GLN A 95 19.71 13.20 17.08
C GLN A 95 20.16 11.92 17.78
N ALA A 96 20.55 10.88 17.03
CA ALA A 96 20.98 9.60 17.56
C ALA A 96 22.31 9.72 18.32
N LYS A 97 22.31 9.25 19.57
CA LYS A 97 23.54 9.12 20.38
C LYS A 97 24.15 7.73 20.16
N GLY A 98 24.77 7.50 18.98
CA GLY A 98 25.38 6.22 18.63
C GLY A 98 24.83 5.62 17.34
N LEU A 99 24.63 4.28 17.32
CA LEU A 99 24.07 3.58 16.15
C LEU A 99 22.57 3.87 16.06
N VAL A 100 22.14 4.38 14.91
CA VAL A 100 20.72 4.65 14.61
C VAL A 100 19.91 3.34 14.72
N LYS A 101 18.83 3.37 15.48
CA LYS A 101 17.93 2.22 15.62
C LYS A 101 17.16 1.98 14.33
N ARG A 102 17.09 0.73 13.91
CA ARG A 102 16.38 0.28 12.70
C ARG A 102 15.50 -0.91 13.01
N ASP A 103 14.38 -1.01 12.30
CA ASP A 103 13.51 -2.17 12.35
C ASP A 103 12.77 -2.33 11.03
N ILE A 104 12.14 -3.50 10.84
CA ILE A 104 11.31 -3.75 9.68
C ILE A 104 9.98 -3.05 9.86
N ILE A 105 9.67 -2.16 8.91
CA ILE A 105 8.39 -1.43 8.88
C ILE A 105 7.37 -2.06 7.93
N ARG A 106 7.83 -2.83 6.94
CA ARG A 106 6.98 -3.40 5.91
C ARG A 106 7.59 -4.68 5.35
N ARG A 107 6.76 -5.69 5.14
CA ARG A 107 7.08 -6.87 4.34
C ARG A 107 6.21 -6.85 3.09
N VAL A 108 6.78 -7.21 1.95
CA VAL A 108 6.06 -7.27 0.66
C VAL A 108 6.28 -8.64 0.06
N THR A 109 5.20 -9.36 -0.19
CA THR A 109 5.19 -10.66 -0.85
C THR A 109 4.27 -10.59 -2.08
N PRO A 110 4.36 -11.53 -3.03
CA PRO A 110 3.53 -11.49 -4.25
C PRO A 110 2.03 -11.41 -3.98
N GLY A 111 1.52 -12.08 -2.94
CA GLY A 111 0.10 -12.11 -2.57
C GLY A 111 -0.34 -10.91 -1.73
N THR A 112 0.60 -10.11 -1.19
CA THR A 112 0.29 -9.03 -0.25
C THR A 112 0.57 -7.63 -0.78
N VAL A 113 0.64 -7.48 -2.11
CA VAL A 113 0.85 -6.19 -2.77
C VAL A 113 -0.38 -5.31 -2.66
N VAL A 114 -0.19 -4.04 -2.27
CA VAL A 114 -1.23 -3.00 -2.20
C VAL A 114 -0.93 -1.83 -3.14
N ASP A 115 0.33 -1.63 -3.52
CA ASP A 115 0.74 -0.52 -4.39
C ASP A 115 0.18 -0.69 -5.80
N ALA A 116 -0.56 0.33 -6.29
CA ALA A 116 -1.20 0.31 -7.59
C ALA A 116 -0.22 0.14 -8.75
N SER A 117 1.03 0.61 -8.60
CA SER A 117 2.07 0.47 -9.63
C SER A 117 2.53 -0.98 -9.84
N MET A 118 2.22 -1.86 -8.88
CA MET A 118 2.57 -3.27 -8.88
C MET A 118 1.40 -4.19 -9.23
N LEU A 119 0.20 -3.63 -9.41
CA LEU A 119 -1.03 -4.38 -9.61
C LEU A 119 -1.59 -4.19 -11.03
N ASP A 120 -2.17 -5.25 -11.60
CA ASP A 120 -3.00 -5.15 -12.79
C ASP A 120 -4.38 -4.60 -12.41
N GLU A 121 -4.81 -3.50 -13.01
CA GLU A 121 -6.09 -2.85 -12.71
C GLU A 121 -7.30 -3.75 -13.00
N SER A 122 -7.19 -4.62 -14.00
CA SER A 122 -8.27 -5.50 -14.46
C SER A 122 -8.34 -6.85 -13.73
N ARG A 123 -7.43 -7.10 -12.75
CA ARG A 123 -7.34 -8.37 -12.02
C ARG A 123 -7.20 -8.13 -10.52
N ASN A 124 -7.77 -9.06 -9.76
CA ASN A 124 -7.47 -9.17 -8.34
C ASN A 124 -6.08 -9.79 -8.12
N ASN A 125 -5.46 -9.46 -6.99
CA ASN A 125 -4.18 -10.03 -6.55
C ASN A 125 -4.41 -10.91 -5.34
N PHE A 126 -4.68 -12.19 -5.56
CA PHE A 126 -5.07 -13.09 -4.49
C PHE A 126 -3.88 -13.71 -3.75
N LEU A 127 -3.99 -13.69 -2.43
CA LEU A 127 -3.32 -14.56 -1.48
C LEU A 127 -4.30 -15.70 -1.16
N ALA A 128 -3.90 -16.95 -1.33
CA ALA A 128 -4.69 -18.12 -0.94
C ALA A 128 -4.18 -18.77 0.34
N CYS A 129 -5.07 -19.40 1.09
CA CYS A 129 -4.70 -20.28 2.17
C CYS A 129 -5.48 -21.60 2.05
N VAL A 130 -4.77 -22.72 2.07
CA VAL A 130 -5.32 -24.07 1.99
C VAL A 130 -4.97 -24.83 3.25
N TYR A 131 -5.97 -25.33 3.95
CA TYR A 131 -5.79 -26.26 5.06
C TYR A 131 -6.51 -27.57 4.75
N ALA A 132 -5.81 -28.69 4.88
CA ALA A 132 -6.37 -29.99 4.53
C ALA A 132 -6.03 -31.06 5.60
N THR A 133 -6.99 -31.94 5.81
CA THR A 133 -6.78 -33.27 6.38
C THR A 133 -6.77 -34.32 5.24
N HIS A 134 -6.89 -35.58 5.57
CA HIS A 134 -6.99 -36.65 4.55
C HIS A 134 -8.36 -36.66 3.84
N GLU A 135 -9.41 -36.20 4.51
CA GLU A 135 -10.81 -36.34 4.06
C GLU A 135 -11.41 -34.98 3.69
N ASP A 136 -11.14 -33.94 4.47
CA ASP A 136 -11.78 -32.64 4.35
C ASP A 136 -10.76 -31.52 4.17
N MET A 137 -11.14 -30.48 3.45
CA MET A 137 -10.31 -29.35 3.08
C MET A 137 -11.05 -28.04 3.15
N GLY A 138 -10.34 -26.98 3.54
CA GLY A 138 -10.79 -25.62 3.44
C GLY A 138 -9.85 -24.77 2.61
N ILE A 139 -10.41 -23.84 1.87
CA ILE A 139 -9.65 -22.87 1.09
C ILE A 139 -10.24 -21.48 1.22
N CYS A 140 -9.38 -20.48 1.35
CA CYS A 140 -9.77 -19.10 1.27
C CYS A 140 -8.85 -18.29 0.36
N PHE A 141 -9.35 -17.16 -0.14
CA PHE A 141 -8.64 -16.24 -1.02
C PHE A 141 -8.89 -14.83 -0.54
N ALA A 142 -7.84 -14.03 -0.36
CA ALA A 142 -7.95 -12.64 -0.01
C ALA A 142 -7.23 -11.75 -1.02
N ASP A 143 -7.86 -10.68 -1.46
CA ASP A 143 -7.20 -9.58 -2.16
C ASP A 143 -7.09 -8.39 -1.20
N ILE A 144 -5.90 -8.19 -0.66
CA ILE A 144 -5.62 -7.15 0.32
C ILE A 144 -5.81 -5.75 -0.26
N SER A 145 -5.61 -5.61 -1.57
CA SER A 145 -5.76 -4.31 -2.24
C SER A 145 -7.20 -3.83 -2.34
N THR A 146 -8.17 -4.77 -2.33
CA THR A 146 -9.61 -4.49 -2.44
C THR A 146 -10.40 -4.83 -1.18
N GLY A 147 -9.80 -5.56 -0.23
CA GLY A 147 -10.43 -5.97 1.03
C GLY A 147 -11.38 -7.15 0.93
N ILE A 148 -11.46 -7.81 -0.24
CA ILE A 148 -12.38 -8.93 -0.47
C ILE A 148 -11.76 -10.25 -0.04
N VAL A 149 -12.56 -11.09 0.62
CA VAL A 149 -12.16 -12.45 1.05
C VAL A 149 -13.21 -13.45 0.62
N TYR A 150 -12.79 -14.52 -0.01
CA TYR A 150 -13.62 -15.67 -0.37
C TYR A 150 -13.22 -16.88 0.48
N ALA A 151 -14.19 -17.67 0.93
CA ALA A 151 -13.90 -18.92 1.62
C ALA A 151 -14.92 -20.01 1.31
N THR A 152 -14.45 -21.24 1.24
CA THR A 152 -15.26 -22.46 1.04
C THR A 152 -14.55 -23.67 1.63
N ASP A 153 -15.30 -24.73 1.87
CA ASP A 153 -14.79 -26.06 2.17
C ASP A 153 -15.31 -27.10 1.16
N THR A 154 -14.59 -28.20 1.05
CA THR A 154 -14.86 -29.31 0.14
C THR A 154 -14.22 -30.60 0.65
N GLU A 155 -14.74 -31.74 0.17
CA GLU A 155 -14.19 -33.07 0.41
C GLU A 155 -13.39 -33.59 -0.81
N ASP A 156 -13.32 -32.81 -1.93
CA ASP A 156 -12.66 -33.23 -3.16
C ASP A 156 -11.50 -32.29 -3.54
N TRP A 157 -10.31 -32.85 -3.68
CA TRP A 157 -9.13 -32.15 -4.17
C TRP A 157 -9.31 -31.55 -5.56
N THR A 158 -10.16 -32.14 -6.39
CA THR A 158 -10.49 -31.58 -7.71
C THR A 158 -11.07 -30.18 -7.60
N ASP A 159 -11.88 -29.92 -6.57
CA ASP A 159 -12.44 -28.60 -6.31
C ASP A 159 -11.39 -27.61 -5.87
N ILE A 160 -10.48 -28.03 -4.96
CA ILE A 160 -9.33 -27.20 -4.57
C ILE A 160 -8.52 -26.80 -5.80
N PHE A 161 -8.22 -27.73 -6.70
CA PHE A 161 -7.49 -27.44 -7.94
C PHE A 161 -8.25 -26.50 -8.87
N ASN A 162 -9.56 -26.70 -9.02
CA ASN A 162 -10.41 -25.82 -9.82
C ASN A 162 -10.47 -24.40 -9.25
N GLU A 163 -10.59 -24.26 -7.92
CA GLU A 163 -10.60 -22.96 -7.24
C GLU A 163 -9.23 -22.25 -7.35
N LEU A 164 -8.13 -22.95 -7.08
CA LEU A 164 -6.78 -22.40 -7.25
C LEU A 164 -6.54 -21.93 -8.69
N ALA A 165 -6.94 -22.73 -9.68
CA ALA A 165 -6.82 -22.34 -11.08
C ALA A 165 -7.71 -21.15 -11.45
N ARG A 166 -8.88 -21.01 -10.80
CA ARG A 166 -9.82 -19.92 -11.04
C ARG A 166 -9.32 -18.61 -10.47
N PHE A 167 -8.91 -18.60 -9.20
CA PHE A 167 -8.41 -17.40 -8.54
C PHE A 167 -6.98 -17.04 -8.96
N ALA A 168 -6.22 -18.03 -9.45
CA ALA A 168 -4.82 -17.89 -9.86
C ALA A 168 -4.00 -17.04 -8.86
N PRO A 169 -3.94 -17.46 -7.57
CA PRO A 169 -3.29 -16.69 -6.53
C PRO A 169 -1.81 -16.50 -6.84
N LYS A 170 -1.26 -15.38 -6.40
CA LYS A 170 0.19 -15.10 -6.50
C LYS A 170 0.98 -15.68 -5.35
N GLU A 171 0.29 -16.04 -4.27
CA GLU A 171 0.88 -16.66 -3.10
C GLU A 171 -0.11 -17.64 -2.47
N ILE A 172 0.37 -18.80 -2.03
CA ILE A 172 -0.43 -19.89 -1.47
C ILE A 172 0.18 -20.29 -0.14
N LEU A 173 -0.56 -20.08 0.92
CA LEU A 173 -0.27 -20.60 2.25
C LEU A 173 -0.81 -22.03 2.32
N ALA A 174 0.01 -22.98 2.73
CA ALA A 174 -0.41 -24.38 2.80
C ALA A 174 -0.19 -24.95 4.20
N GLY A 175 -1.20 -25.61 4.76
CA GLY A 175 -1.18 -26.24 6.07
C GLY A 175 -1.72 -27.66 6.09
N GLY A 176 -1.41 -28.40 7.15
CA GLY A 176 -1.86 -29.77 7.34
C GLY A 176 -1.36 -30.73 6.26
N PHE A 177 -2.24 -31.61 5.79
CA PHE A 177 -1.92 -32.61 4.77
C PHE A 177 -1.54 -32.01 3.41
N ALA A 178 -1.99 -30.78 3.09
CA ALA A 178 -1.70 -30.12 1.81
C ALA A 178 -0.19 -30.01 1.53
N ILE A 179 0.62 -29.76 2.56
CA ILE A 179 2.09 -29.62 2.43
C ILE A 179 2.74 -30.91 1.93
N SER A 180 2.26 -32.06 2.36
CA SER A 180 2.82 -33.39 2.06
C SER A 180 2.20 -34.05 0.83
N PHE A 181 1.10 -33.50 0.30
CA PHE A 181 0.36 -34.09 -0.81
C PHE A 181 1.04 -33.83 -2.17
N ASP A 182 1.58 -34.87 -2.78
CA ASP A 182 2.38 -34.79 -4.00
C ASP A 182 1.60 -34.23 -5.20
N GLU A 183 0.32 -34.56 -5.32
CA GLU A 183 -0.53 -34.08 -6.42
C GLU A 183 -0.79 -32.57 -6.31
N PHE A 184 -0.95 -32.05 -5.10
CA PHE A 184 -1.07 -30.62 -4.85
C PHE A 184 0.20 -29.87 -5.26
N ARG A 185 1.38 -30.35 -4.83
CA ARG A 185 2.66 -29.76 -5.21
C ARG A 185 2.88 -29.79 -6.73
N ARG A 186 2.58 -30.92 -7.36
CA ARG A 186 2.66 -31.08 -8.83
C ARG A 186 1.70 -30.14 -9.55
N PHE A 187 0.44 -30.04 -9.10
CA PHE A 187 -0.54 -29.12 -9.68
C PHE A 187 -0.03 -27.68 -9.66
N ILE A 188 0.50 -27.21 -8.54
CA ILE A 188 1.03 -25.84 -8.43
C ILE A 188 2.22 -25.66 -9.37
N SER A 189 3.19 -26.56 -9.38
CA SER A 189 4.37 -26.44 -10.24
C SER A 189 4.07 -26.48 -11.73
N GLU A 190 3.00 -27.15 -12.17
CA GLU A 190 2.61 -27.26 -13.58
C GLU A 190 1.62 -26.19 -14.04
N ARG A 191 0.81 -25.64 -13.13
CA ARG A 191 -0.33 -24.79 -13.47
C ARG A 191 -0.26 -23.36 -12.90
N LEU A 192 0.47 -23.19 -11.81
CA LEU A 192 0.63 -21.94 -11.08
C LEU A 192 2.12 -21.66 -10.83
N GLU A 193 2.94 -21.80 -11.88
CA GLU A 193 4.41 -21.69 -11.82
C GLU A 193 4.90 -20.39 -11.18
N ASP A 194 4.12 -19.30 -11.31
CA ASP A 194 4.45 -17.98 -10.75
C ASP A 194 3.97 -17.81 -9.29
N ALA A 195 3.25 -18.78 -8.71
CA ALA A 195 2.74 -18.67 -7.36
C ALA A 195 3.81 -19.08 -6.33
N LEU A 196 4.03 -18.20 -5.36
CA LEU A 196 4.86 -18.54 -4.19
C LEU A 196 4.08 -19.47 -3.28
N VAL A 197 4.70 -20.56 -2.83
CA VAL A 197 4.12 -21.48 -1.83
C VAL A 197 4.83 -21.32 -0.51
N GLU A 198 4.06 -21.02 0.55
CA GLU A 198 4.54 -20.87 1.92
C GLU A 198 3.95 -21.98 2.80
N PRO A 199 4.76 -22.90 3.32
CA PRO A 199 4.29 -23.88 4.29
C PRO A 199 4.02 -23.21 5.63
N MET A 200 2.88 -23.54 6.24
CA MET A 200 2.46 -23.00 7.53
C MET A 200 2.45 -24.11 8.59
N GLU A 201 2.78 -23.77 9.82
CA GLU A 201 2.73 -24.67 10.96
C GLU A 201 1.27 -24.93 11.39
N ASP A 202 0.98 -26.13 11.92
CA ASP A 202 -0.39 -26.54 12.27
C ASP A 202 -1.01 -25.66 13.36
N GLU A 203 -0.21 -25.07 14.24
CA GLU A 203 -0.66 -24.15 15.29
C GLU A 203 -1.35 -22.91 14.72
N CYS A 204 -1.02 -22.49 13.50
CA CYS A 204 -1.66 -21.35 12.82
C CYS A 204 -3.12 -21.63 12.49
N PHE A 205 -3.52 -22.90 12.44
CA PHE A 205 -4.86 -23.36 12.02
C PHE A 205 -5.73 -23.84 13.19
N GLU A 206 -5.31 -23.66 14.44
CA GLU A 206 -6.10 -24.08 15.59
C GLU A 206 -7.50 -23.46 15.61
N SER A 207 -8.53 -24.29 15.78
CA SER A 207 -9.94 -23.91 15.61
C SER A 207 -10.39 -22.75 16.51
N GLU A 208 -9.98 -22.75 17.78
CA GLU A 208 -10.37 -21.68 18.73
C GLU A 208 -9.69 -20.36 18.38
N ALA A 209 -8.40 -20.38 18.08
CA ALA A 209 -7.64 -19.20 17.68
C ALA A 209 -8.12 -18.66 16.32
N ALA A 210 -8.42 -19.54 15.36
CA ALA A 210 -8.98 -19.19 14.08
C ALA A 210 -10.34 -18.49 14.22
N ALA A 211 -11.23 -19.08 15.03
CA ALA A 211 -12.55 -18.51 15.29
C ALA A 211 -12.47 -17.14 15.97
N GLU A 212 -11.55 -16.95 16.91
CA GLU A 212 -11.36 -15.66 17.59
C GLU A 212 -10.87 -14.57 16.62
N ARG A 213 -9.88 -14.87 15.77
CA ARG A 213 -9.41 -13.95 14.72
C ARG A 213 -10.56 -13.55 13.78
N ILE A 214 -11.36 -14.51 13.32
CA ILE A 214 -12.49 -14.25 12.43
C ILE A 214 -13.50 -13.30 13.10
N ARG A 215 -13.83 -13.53 14.37
CA ARG A 215 -14.73 -12.63 15.14
C ARG A 215 -14.15 -11.22 15.22
N GLN A 216 -12.87 -11.13 15.54
CA GLN A 216 -12.17 -9.85 15.72
C GLN A 216 -12.15 -9.03 14.43
N TYR A 217 -11.72 -9.64 13.32
CA TYR A 217 -11.45 -8.88 12.09
C TYR A 217 -12.67 -8.69 11.19
N PHE A 218 -13.62 -9.66 11.19
CA PHE A 218 -14.85 -9.52 10.41
C PHE A 218 -16.04 -9.07 11.25
N HIS A 219 -15.87 -8.82 12.55
CA HIS A 219 -16.93 -8.40 13.48
C HIS A 219 -18.13 -9.35 13.49
N ILE A 220 -17.88 -10.65 13.39
CA ILE A 220 -18.89 -11.70 13.36
C ILE A 220 -18.97 -12.33 14.75
N GLU A 221 -20.04 -12.06 15.49
CA GLU A 221 -20.25 -12.64 16.83
C GLU A 221 -20.76 -14.09 16.76
N ASP A 222 -21.77 -14.36 15.93
CA ASP A 222 -22.34 -15.70 15.75
C ASP A 222 -22.10 -16.22 14.33
N PHE A 223 -21.35 -17.31 14.23
CA PHE A 223 -21.07 -17.99 12.96
C PHE A 223 -22.32 -18.61 12.29
N LYS A 224 -23.44 -18.75 13.04
CA LYS A 224 -24.70 -19.25 12.47
C LYS A 224 -25.36 -18.24 11.54
N GLU A 225 -25.22 -16.96 11.80
CA GLU A 225 -25.87 -15.90 11.02
C GLU A 225 -25.35 -15.83 9.58
N ASN A 226 -24.07 -16.14 9.38
CA ASN A 226 -23.44 -16.12 8.07
C ASN A 226 -23.11 -17.50 7.47
N GLY A 227 -23.38 -18.59 8.22
CA GLY A 227 -23.17 -19.96 7.75
C GLY A 227 -21.77 -20.53 7.96
N LEU A 228 -20.85 -19.80 8.62
CA LEU A 228 -19.50 -20.30 8.96
C LEU A 228 -19.54 -21.53 9.89
N ASN A 229 -20.58 -21.65 10.72
CA ASN A 229 -20.75 -22.82 11.57
C ASN A 229 -20.89 -24.15 10.82
N MET A 230 -21.13 -24.11 9.52
CA MET A 230 -21.26 -25.27 8.63
C MET A 230 -20.04 -25.44 7.71
N MET A 231 -18.99 -24.64 7.91
CA MET A 231 -17.78 -24.58 7.07
C MET A 231 -16.53 -24.65 7.95
N HIS A 232 -16.34 -25.78 8.62
CA HIS A 232 -15.29 -25.95 9.64
C HIS A 232 -13.88 -25.79 9.05
N PHE A 233 -13.63 -26.33 7.88
CA PHE A 233 -12.32 -26.26 7.23
C PHE A 233 -12.05 -24.89 6.62
N ALA A 234 -13.07 -24.18 6.14
CA ALA A 234 -12.95 -22.79 5.75
C ALA A 234 -12.55 -21.89 6.94
N VAL A 235 -13.04 -22.18 8.15
CA VAL A 235 -12.63 -21.47 9.38
C VAL A 235 -11.13 -21.66 9.65
N HIS A 236 -10.61 -22.90 9.53
CA HIS A 236 -9.18 -23.15 9.68
C HIS A 236 -8.35 -22.40 8.64
N ALA A 237 -8.72 -22.47 7.35
CA ALA A 237 -8.02 -21.75 6.28
C ALA A 237 -8.04 -20.24 6.48
N LEU A 238 -9.19 -19.65 6.86
CA LEU A 238 -9.30 -18.24 7.20
C LEU A 238 -8.43 -17.86 8.40
N GLY A 239 -8.43 -18.69 9.45
CA GLY A 239 -7.58 -18.49 10.63
C GLY A 239 -6.10 -18.45 10.30
N GLY A 240 -5.63 -19.37 9.46
CA GLY A 240 -4.25 -19.42 8.98
C GLY A 240 -3.88 -18.20 8.12
N LEU A 241 -4.77 -17.77 7.23
CA LEU A 241 -4.58 -16.56 6.43
C LEU A 241 -4.46 -15.30 7.31
N LEU A 242 -5.35 -15.15 8.30
CA LEU A 242 -5.32 -14.02 9.22
C LEU A 242 -4.06 -14.05 10.11
N ASP A 243 -3.65 -15.21 10.62
CA ASP A 243 -2.40 -15.38 11.37
C ASP A 243 -1.18 -14.95 10.55
N TYR A 244 -1.12 -15.34 9.28
CA TYR A 244 -0.05 -14.92 8.38
C TYR A 244 -0.01 -13.40 8.20
N LEU A 245 -1.17 -12.77 8.00
CA LEU A 245 -1.26 -11.33 7.83
C LEU A 245 -0.95 -10.57 9.13
N GLU A 246 -1.34 -11.08 10.31
CA GLU A 246 -0.93 -10.52 11.60
C GLU A 246 0.60 -10.44 11.74
N LYS A 247 1.30 -11.48 11.29
CA LYS A 247 2.76 -11.58 11.38
C LYS A 247 3.49 -10.78 10.30
N THR A 248 2.89 -10.62 9.12
CA THR A 248 3.55 -10.03 7.95
C THR A 248 3.10 -8.61 7.65
N GLN A 249 1.80 -8.34 7.73
CA GLN A 249 1.18 -7.06 7.36
C GLN A 249 -0.03 -6.71 8.23
N PRO A 250 0.14 -6.48 9.54
CA PRO A 250 -0.99 -6.23 10.46
C PRO A 250 -1.88 -5.04 10.04
N ALA A 251 -1.31 -4.03 9.38
CA ALA A 251 -2.08 -2.89 8.89
C ALA A 251 -3.13 -3.26 7.82
N SER A 252 -2.92 -4.35 7.07
CA SER A 252 -3.84 -4.79 6.01
C SER A 252 -5.14 -5.40 6.55
N LEU A 253 -5.11 -5.93 7.76
CA LEU A 253 -6.25 -6.64 8.37
C LEU A 253 -7.48 -5.75 8.54
N ALA A 254 -7.29 -4.48 8.86
CA ALA A 254 -8.38 -3.51 8.98
C ALA A 254 -9.11 -3.25 7.65
N GLY A 255 -8.48 -3.59 6.51
CA GLY A 255 -9.07 -3.46 5.19
C GLY A 255 -9.88 -4.66 4.73
N LEU A 256 -9.73 -5.82 5.38
CA LEU A 256 -10.46 -7.04 5.02
C LEU A 256 -11.85 -7.00 5.66
N ASN A 257 -12.85 -6.55 4.93
CA ASN A 257 -14.20 -6.34 5.45
C ASN A 257 -15.33 -7.00 4.62
N ASP A 258 -15.01 -7.57 3.47
CA ASP A 258 -15.97 -8.21 2.57
C ASP A 258 -15.73 -9.72 2.53
N LEU A 259 -16.22 -10.45 3.54
CA LEU A 259 -16.13 -11.91 3.61
C LEU A 259 -17.30 -12.57 2.85
N ARG A 260 -16.98 -13.26 1.78
CA ARG A 260 -17.93 -13.96 0.91
C ARG A 260 -17.77 -15.48 1.03
N LEU A 261 -18.67 -16.08 1.77
CA LEU A 261 -18.78 -17.52 1.85
C LEU A 261 -19.56 -18.05 0.64
N TYR A 262 -19.08 -19.10 0.04
CA TYR A 262 -19.80 -19.74 -1.05
C TYR A 262 -19.71 -21.26 -0.95
N ARG A 263 -20.73 -21.93 -1.49
CA ARG A 263 -20.79 -23.37 -1.57
C ARG A 263 -20.84 -23.79 -3.03
N GLN A 264 -20.44 -25.02 -3.30
CA GLN A 264 -20.66 -25.65 -4.59
C GLN A 264 -22.14 -25.63 -4.97
N GLY A 265 -22.43 -25.54 -6.29
CA GLY A 265 -23.80 -25.51 -6.81
C GLY A 265 -24.48 -24.13 -6.82
N GLN A 266 -23.90 -23.08 -6.28
CA GLN A 266 -24.43 -21.70 -6.42
C GLN A 266 -24.15 -21.11 -7.80
N TYR A 267 -23.07 -21.54 -8.44
CA TYR A 267 -22.65 -21.11 -9.77
C TYR A 267 -22.49 -22.31 -10.69
N MET A 268 -22.50 -22.08 -12.00
CA MET A 268 -22.17 -23.12 -12.96
C MET A 268 -20.70 -23.50 -12.80
N GLU A 269 -20.44 -24.76 -12.54
CA GLU A 269 -19.09 -25.28 -12.39
C GLU A 269 -18.40 -25.31 -13.76
N LEU A 270 -17.29 -24.62 -13.84
CA LEU A 270 -16.40 -24.59 -14.98
C LEU A 270 -15.04 -25.11 -14.52
N ASP A 271 -14.72 -26.34 -14.87
CA ASP A 271 -13.42 -26.90 -14.56
C ASP A 271 -12.28 -26.17 -15.31
N LEU A 272 -11.05 -26.44 -14.90
CA LEU A 272 -9.87 -25.83 -15.51
C LEU A 272 -9.80 -26.06 -17.03
N ASN A 273 -10.18 -27.27 -17.49
CA ASN A 273 -10.12 -27.62 -18.90
C ASN A 273 -11.19 -26.90 -19.71
N ALA A 274 -12.41 -26.79 -19.19
CA ALA A 274 -13.49 -26.02 -19.81
C ALA A 274 -13.10 -24.55 -19.97
N ARG A 275 -12.62 -23.91 -18.90
CA ARG A 275 -12.19 -22.49 -18.95
C ARG A 275 -11.07 -22.24 -19.95
N ARG A 276 -10.06 -23.12 -19.97
CA ARG A 276 -8.94 -23.05 -20.89
C ARG A 276 -9.36 -23.29 -22.34
N ASN A 277 -10.14 -24.35 -22.59
CA ASN A 277 -10.54 -24.74 -23.92
C ASN A 277 -11.54 -23.75 -24.56
N LEU A 278 -12.38 -23.12 -23.75
CA LEU A 278 -13.27 -22.04 -24.17
C LEU A 278 -12.58 -20.67 -24.27
N GLU A 279 -11.31 -20.58 -23.87
CA GLU A 279 -10.54 -19.32 -23.85
C GLU A 279 -11.35 -18.17 -23.24
N LEU A 280 -11.91 -18.40 -22.04
CA LEU A 280 -12.82 -17.45 -21.41
C LEU A 280 -12.14 -16.12 -21.07
N CYS A 281 -10.98 -16.17 -20.42
CA CYS A 281 -10.25 -15.00 -19.94
C CYS A 281 -8.84 -14.87 -20.50
N GLU A 282 -8.24 -15.98 -20.97
CA GLU A 282 -6.90 -16.04 -21.54
C GLU A 282 -6.86 -17.03 -22.70
N THR A 283 -6.07 -16.67 -23.74
CA THR A 283 -5.83 -17.57 -24.86
C THR A 283 -4.93 -18.73 -24.46
N MET A 284 -5.14 -19.91 -25.03
CA MET A 284 -4.38 -21.12 -24.70
C MET A 284 -2.88 -20.98 -25.02
N ARG A 285 -2.55 -20.27 -26.11
CA ARG A 285 -1.19 -20.21 -26.64
C ARG A 285 -0.34 -19.10 -26.03
N THR A 286 -0.89 -17.89 -25.95
CA THR A 286 -0.14 -16.69 -25.55
C THR A 286 -0.49 -16.19 -24.16
N LYS A 287 -1.51 -16.77 -23.51
CA LYS A 287 -2.07 -16.33 -22.21
C LYS A 287 -2.46 -14.85 -22.19
N GLU A 288 -2.86 -14.31 -23.33
CA GLU A 288 -3.28 -12.92 -23.47
C GLU A 288 -4.81 -12.79 -23.37
N LYS A 289 -5.30 -11.62 -22.96
CA LYS A 289 -6.73 -11.28 -22.92
C LYS A 289 -7.31 -11.18 -24.36
N LYS A 290 -6.55 -10.63 -25.31
CA LYS A 290 -7.02 -10.38 -26.68
C LYS A 290 -7.38 -11.69 -27.40
N GLY A 291 -8.59 -11.76 -27.93
CA GLY A 291 -9.13 -12.94 -28.61
C GLY A 291 -9.98 -13.85 -27.74
N THR A 292 -10.17 -13.53 -26.47
CA THR A 292 -10.99 -14.30 -25.51
C THR A 292 -12.42 -13.79 -25.42
N LEU A 293 -13.30 -14.55 -24.74
CA LEU A 293 -14.65 -14.07 -24.42
C LEU A 293 -14.62 -12.79 -23.58
N LEU A 294 -13.74 -12.73 -22.57
CA LEU A 294 -13.54 -11.53 -21.75
C LEU A 294 -13.15 -10.32 -22.60
N TRP A 295 -12.29 -10.47 -23.58
CA TRP A 295 -11.90 -9.36 -24.44
C TRP A 295 -13.07 -8.77 -25.24
N VAL A 296 -14.02 -9.59 -25.66
CA VAL A 296 -15.23 -9.14 -26.37
C VAL A 296 -16.20 -8.45 -25.42
N LEU A 297 -16.41 -9.01 -24.23
CA LEU A 297 -17.43 -8.56 -23.28
C LEU A 297 -16.98 -7.40 -22.38
N ASP A 298 -15.68 -7.28 -22.12
CA ASP A 298 -15.17 -6.21 -21.24
C ASP A 298 -15.15 -4.87 -21.97
N GLN A 299 -16.29 -4.21 -21.93
CA GLN A 299 -16.50 -2.82 -22.35
C GLN A 299 -16.68 -1.90 -21.14
N THR A 300 -16.19 -2.33 -19.97
CA THR A 300 -16.29 -1.57 -18.73
C THR A 300 -15.43 -0.31 -18.77
N HIS A 301 -15.81 0.71 -17.98
CA HIS A 301 -15.13 1.99 -17.93
C HIS A 301 -14.47 2.25 -16.58
N THR A 302 -14.57 1.31 -15.65
CA THR A 302 -13.93 1.36 -14.33
C THR A 302 -13.11 0.09 -14.10
N ALA A 303 -12.01 0.20 -13.35
CA ALA A 303 -11.21 -0.97 -12.96
C ALA A 303 -12.03 -1.98 -12.15
N MET A 304 -12.89 -1.51 -11.24
CA MET A 304 -13.85 -2.32 -10.47
C MET A 304 -14.79 -3.11 -11.39
N GLY A 305 -15.32 -2.46 -12.43
CA GLY A 305 -16.17 -3.11 -13.44
C GLY A 305 -15.43 -4.18 -14.24
N SER A 306 -14.17 -3.94 -14.60
CA SER A 306 -13.33 -4.91 -15.31
C SER A 306 -13.06 -6.16 -14.46
N ARG A 307 -12.79 -5.99 -13.16
CA ARG A 307 -12.69 -7.13 -12.21
C ARG A 307 -14.02 -7.87 -12.08
N MET A 308 -15.13 -7.15 -11.98
CA MET A 308 -16.46 -7.76 -11.84
C MET A 308 -16.88 -8.56 -13.08
N ILE A 309 -16.69 -8.04 -14.31
CA ILE A 309 -17.06 -8.79 -15.53
C ILE A 309 -16.22 -10.05 -15.68
N ARG A 310 -14.94 -10.02 -15.32
CA ARG A 310 -14.09 -11.20 -15.26
C ARG A 310 -14.68 -12.25 -14.31
N GLN A 311 -15.02 -11.86 -13.08
CA GLN A 311 -15.64 -12.76 -12.10
C GLN A 311 -16.96 -13.36 -12.60
N TRP A 312 -17.78 -12.59 -13.31
CA TRP A 312 -19.04 -13.08 -13.87
C TRP A 312 -18.83 -14.12 -14.96
N ILE A 313 -17.78 -13.98 -15.77
CA ILE A 313 -17.42 -14.97 -16.80
C ILE A 313 -16.86 -16.24 -16.15
N GLU A 314 -16.06 -16.10 -15.11
CA GLU A 314 -15.44 -17.22 -14.39
C GLU A 314 -16.41 -17.94 -13.45
N LYS A 315 -17.47 -17.26 -13.00
CA LYS A 315 -18.55 -17.76 -12.13
C LYS A 315 -19.93 -17.45 -12.70
N PRO A 316 -20.35 -18.10 -13.79
CA PRO A 316 -21.68 -17.87 -14.35
C PRO A 316 -22.77 -18.27 -13.35
N LEU A 317 -23.82 -17.47 -13.27
CA LEU A 317 -24.98 -17.79 -12.44
C LEU A 317 -25.65 -19.06 -12.95
N TYR A 318 -26.10 -19.90 -12.01
CA TYR A 318 -26.88 -21.12 -12.30
C TYR A 318 -28.37 -20.89 -12.13
N ASN A 319 -28.78 -20.05 -11.16
CA ASN A 319 -30.18 -19.81 -10.82
C ASN A 319 -30.88 -18.93 -11.90
N PRO A 320 -31.91 -19.42 -12.59
CA PRO A 320 -32.63 -18.67 -13.62
C PRO A 320 -33.24 -17.35 -13.14
N LEU A 321 -33.64 -17.25 -11.87
CA LEU A 321 -34.21 -16.02 -11.32
C LEU A 321 -33.16 -14.90 -11.28
N HIS A 322 -31.95 -15.20 -10.82
CA HIS A 322 -30.86 -14.24 -10.80
C HIS A 322 -30.39 -13.87 -12.20
N ILE A 323 -30.38 -14.84 -13.13
CA ILE A 323 -30.04 -14.59 -14.53
C ILE A 323 -31.08 -13.64 -15.17
N THR A 324 -32.37 -13.95 -15.02
CA THR A 324 -33.46 -13.12 -15.55
C THR A 324 -33.41 -11.70 -14.99
N ARG A 325 -33.16 -11.56 -13.69
CA ARG A 325 -33.02 -10.26 -13.04
C ARG A 325 -31.90 -9.40 -13.66
N ARG A 326 -30.74 -9.99 -13.93
CA ARG A 326 -29.64 -9.29 -14.64
C ARG A 326 -30.01 -8.95 -16.07
N GLN A 327 -30.64 -9.86 -16.78
CA GLN A 327 -31.09 -9.66 -18.17
C GLN A 327 -32.09 -8.51 -18.28
N GLN A 328 -33.04 -8.40 -17.34
CA GLN A 328 -34.01 -7.30 -17.32
C GLN A 328 -33.32 -5.95 -17.11
N ALA A 329 -32.32 -5.86 -16.21
CA ALA A 329 -31.55 -4.64 -16.02
C ALA A 329 -30.75 -4.25 -17.27
N VAL A 330 -30.11 -5.23 -17.92
CA VAL A 330 -29.37 -5.01 -19.17
C VAL A 330 -30.33 -4.55 -20.29
N SER A 331 -31.50 -5.19 -20.45
CA SER A 331 -32.49 -4.80 -21.45
C SER A 331 -32.94 -3.36 -21.26
N ALA A 332 -33.27 -2.96 -20.01
CA ALA A 332 -33.67 -1.59 -19.74
C ALA A 332 -32.61 -0.55 -20.11
N LEU A 333 -31.34 -0.83 -19.76
CA LEU A 333 -30.22 0.02 -20.14
C LEU A 333 -29.95 0.02 -21.66
N CYS A 334 -30.25 -1.07 -22.36
CA CYS A 334 -30.16 -1.13 -23.82
C CYS A 334 -31.24 -0.28 -24.51
N ASP A 335 -32.45 -0.29 -23.96
CA ASP A 335 -33.61 0.43 -24.53
C ASP A 335 -33.49 1.95 -24.31
N ASP A 336 -32.89 2.38 -23.22
CA ASP A 336 -32.64 3.80 -22.91
C ASP A 336 -31.19 4.22 -23.24
N VAL A 337 -30.96 4.53 -24.49
CA VAL A 337 -29.64 4.93 -25.00
C VAL A 337 -29.13 6.23 -24.37
N ILE A 338 -30.04 7.17 -24.05
CA ILE A 338 -29.66 8.48 -23.51
C ILE A 338 -29.11 8.34 -22.10
N ASN A 339 -29.88 7.70 -21.19
CA ASN A 339 -29.44 7.50 -19.82
C ASN A 339 -28.22 6.56 -19.75
N ARG A 340 -28.17 5.52 -20.60
CA ARG A 340 -26.98 4.65 -20.69
C ARG A 340 -25.73 5.41 -21.12
N SER A 341 -25.81 6.29 -22.12
CA SER A 341 -24.65 7.09 -22.57
C SER A 341 -24.19 8.04 -21.47
N ALA A 342 -25.10 8.75 -20.83
CA ALA A 342 -24.80 9.67 -19.74
C ALA A 342 -24.15 8.94 -18.55
N LEU A 343 -24.72 7.81 -18.14
CA LEU A 343 -24.14 6.95 -17.10
C LEU A 343 -22.73 6.47 -17.46
N THR A 344 -22.51 6.09 -18.72
CA THR A 344 -21.20 5.68 -19.22
C THR A 344 -20.18 6.81 -19.11
N ASP A 345 -20.54 8.04 -19.46
CA ASP A 345 -19.63 9.20 -19.41
C ASP A 345 -19.26 9.57 -17.96
N VAL A 346 -20.20 9.43 -17.02
CA VAL A 346 -19.90 9.63 -15.59
C VAL A 346 -19.01 8.50 -15.06
N LEU A 347 -19.29 7.24 -15.41
CA LEU A 347 -18.48 6.09 -14.95
C LEU A 347 -17.00 6.19 -15.38
N ARG A 348 -16.70 6.81 -16.53
CA ARG A 348 -15.32 7.06 -16.97
C ARG A 348 -14.52 7.98 -16.03
N GLN A 349 -15.18 8.73 -15.18
CA GLN A 349 -14.57 9.66 -14.23
C GLN A 349 -14.37 9.02 -12.84
N VAL A 350 -14.94 7.83 -12.62
CA VAL A 350 -14.85 7.11 -11.35
C VAL A 350 -13.51 6.37 -11.25
N PHE A 351 -12.69 6.80 -10.33
CA PHE A 351 -11.44 6.12 -9.97
C PHE A 351 -11.70 4.79 -9.24
N ASP A 352 -10.67 3.98 -9.12
CA ASP A 352 -10.73 2.69 -8.41
C ASP A 352 -10.87 2.88 -6.89
N MET A 353 -12.11 3.05 -6.43
CA MET A 353 -12.42 3.32 -5.02
C MET A 353 -12.00 2.16 -4.11
N GLU A 354 -12.14 0.90 -4.55
CA GLU A 354 -11.73 -0.26 -3.75
C GLU A 354 -10.24 -0.18 -3.40
N ARG A 355 -9.38 0.03 -4.39
CA ARG A 355 -7.92 0.12 -4.18
C ARG A 355 -7.48 1.42 -3.52
N LEU A 356 -8.22 2.51 -3.71
CA LEU A 356 -7.98 3.76 -2.98
C LEU A 356 -8.22 3.57 -1.48
N ILE A 357 -9.33 2.94 -1.10
CA ILE A 357 -9.63 2.61 0.30
C ILE A 357 -8.58 1.65 0.88
N GLY A 358 -8.21 0.60 0.14
CA GLY A 358 -7.15 -0.32 0.56
C GLY A 358 -5.85 0.43 0.92
N ARG A 359 -5.40 1.37 0.08
CA ARG A 359 -4.19 2.19 0.37
C ARG A 359 -4.36 3.13 1.55
N ILE A 360 -5.56 3.70 1.74
CA ILE A 360 -5.85 4.57 2.90
C ILE A 360 -5.76 3.77 4.20
N VAL A 361 -6.41 2.63 4.27
CA VAL A 361 -6.40 1.75 5.45
C VAL A 361 -4.99 1.23 5.74
N TYR A 362 -4.25 0.86 4.70
CA TYR A 362 -2.87 0.41 4.82
C TYR A 362 -1.88 1.52 5.20
N GLY A 363 -2.28 2.81 5.08
CA GLY A 363 -1.44 3.96 5.41
C GLY A 363 -0.41 4.34 4.35
N THR A 364 -0.56 3.86 3.10
CA THR A 364 0.32 4.20 1.97
C THR A 364 -0.27 5.25 1.03
N ALA A 365 -1.53 5.64 1.25
CA ALA A 365 -2.19 6.67 0.46
C ALA A 365 -1.51 8.03 0.61
N ASN A 366 -1.41 8.76 -0.49
CA ASN A 366 -0.95 10.15 -0.52
C ASN A 366 -2.14 11.12 -0.72
N CYS A 367 -1.88 12.42 -0.71
CA CYS A 367 -2.94 13.42 -0.87
C CYS A 367 -3.62 13.39 -2.26
N ARG A 368 -2.94 12.91 -3.31
CA ARG A 368 -3.55 12.70 -4.63
C ARG A 368 -4.53 11.55 -4.61
N ASP A 369 -4.24 10.49 -3.86
CA ASP A 369 -5.17 9.37 -3.67
C ASP A 369 -6.46 9.82 -2.97
N LEU A 370 -6.34 10.69 -1.95
CA LEU A 370 -7.50 11.28 -1.28
C LEU A 370 -8.31 12.16 -2.24
N ARG A 371 -7.66 12.99 -3.05
CA ARG A 371 -8.34 13.81 -4.07
C ARG A 371 -9.02 12.96 -5.14
N ALA A 372 -8.40 11.85 -5.58
CA ALA A 372 -8.99 10.90 -6.50
C ALA A 372 -10.24 10.22 -5.90
N LEU A 373 -10.20 9.88 -4.60
CA LEU A 373 -11.37 9.36 -3.89
C LEU A 373 -12.50 10.40 -3.85
N ALA A 374 -12.21 11.65 -3.47
CA ALA A 374 -13.22 12.71 -3.46
C ALA A 374 -13.82 12.97 -4.85
N ALA A 375 -13.00 12.93 -5.90
CA ALA A 375 -13.48 13.04 -7.29
C ALA A 375 -14.38 11.85 -7.69
N ALA A 376 -14.06 10.62 -7.29
CA ALA A 376 -14.93 9.46 -7.53
C ALA A 376 -16.26 9.57 -6.77
N ILE A 377 -16.22 10.02 -5.50
CA ILE A 377 -17.42 10.25 -4.68
C ILE A 377 -18.32 11.32 -5.33
N SER A 378 -17.75 12.39 -5.89
CA SER A 378 -18.53 13.45 -6.54
C SER A 378 -19.36 12.99 -7.73
N CYS A 379 -19.05 11.81 -8.32
CA CYS A 379 -19.82 11.19 -9.39
C CYS A 379 -21.07 10.44 -8.89
N LEU A 380 -21.13 10.06 -7.60
CA LEU A 380 -22.19 9.20 -7.05
C LEU A 380 -23.60 9.80 -7.15
N PRO A 381 -23.83 11.11 -6.90
CA PRO A 381 -25.14 11.72 -7.04
C PRO A 381 -25.71 11.61 -8.47
N GLU A 382 -24.87 11.82 -9.50
CA GLU A 382 -25.29 11.68 -10.90
C GLU A 382 -25.58 10.22 -11.26
N ILE A 383 -24.71 9.28 -10.86
CA ILE A 383 -24.92 7.84 -11.06
C ILE A 383 -26.26 7.43 -10.45
N ARG A 384 -26.53 7.81 -9.20
CA ARG A 384 -27.79 7.52 -8.50
C ARG A 384 -28.99 8.13 -9.24
N SER A 385 -28.86 9.34 -9.75
CA SER A 385 -29.92 10.04 -10.50
C SER A 385 -30.27 9.31 -11.80
N TYR A 386 -29.27 8.87 -12.58
CA TYR A 386 -29.51 8.13 -13.81
C TYR A 386 -30.11 6.75 -13.55
N LEU A 387 -29.67 6.05 -12.49
CA LEU A 387 -30.22 4.74 -12.12
C LEU A 387 -31.67 4.85 -11.62
N ALA A 388 -32.05 5.95 -10.95
CA ALA A 388 -33.42 6.18 -10.47
C ALA A 388 -34.47 6.32 -11.58
N ALA A 389 -34.04 6.48 -12.84
CA ALA A 389 -34.96 6.50 -13.99
C ALA A 389 -35.50 5.11 -14.35
N PHE A 390 -34.96 4.02 -13.77
CA PHE A 390 -35.31 2.65 -14.14
C PHE A 390 -36.14 1.95 -13.05
N ASP A 391 -37.11 1.15 -13.48
CA ASP A 391 -38.04 0.44 -12.59
C ASP A 391 -37.64 -1.00 -12.26
N GLN A 392 -36.61 -1.53 -12.90
CA GLN A 392 -36.15 -2.91 -12.73
C GLN A 392 -35.59 -3.15 -11.32
N SER A 393 -35.94 -4.28 -10.70
CA SER A 393 -35.63 -4.57 -9.28
C SER A 393 -34.13 -4.45 -8.96
N LEU A 394 -33.23 -4.88 -9.87
CA LEU A 394 -31.80 -4.78 -9.66
C LEU A 394 -31.31 -3.32 -9.67
N LEU A 395 -31.82 -2.51 -10.60
CA LEU A 395 -31.40 -1.10 -10.72
C LEU A 395 -31.95 -0.26 -9.55
N LYS A 396 -33.18 -0.55 -9.08
CA LYS A 396 -33.73 0.06 -7.86
C LYS A 396 -32.91 -0.27 -6.62
N GLU A 397 -32.58 -1.54 -6.42
CA GLU A 397 -31.73 -1.96 -5.31
C GLU A 397 -30.36 -1.27 -5.33
N LEU A 398 -29.73 -1.19 -6.51
CA LEU A 398 -28.46 -0.44 -6.66
C LEU A 398 -28.63 1.03 -6.31
N THR A 399 -29.71 1.68 -6.77
CA THR A 399 -30.02 3.09 -6.47
C THR A 399 -30.19 3.34 -4.98
N GLU A 400 -30.89 2.44 -4.29
CA GLU A 400 -31.16 2.55 -2.84
C GLU A 400 -29.90 2.32 -2.00
N ASN A 401 -29.01 1.44 -2.45
CA ASN A 401 -27.79 1.08 -1.74
C ASN A 401 -26.60 2.02 -1.99
N ILE A 402 -26.69 2.96 -2.94
CA ILE A 402 -25.64 3.97 -3.14
C ILE A 402 -25.68 5.00 -2.01
N ASP A 403 -24.71 4.93 -1.10
CA ASP A 403 -24.39 6.01 -0.18
C ASP A 403 -23.60 7.11 -0.90
N LEU A 404 -24.00 8.35 -0.73
CA LEU A 404 -23.38 9.49 -1.43
C LEU A 404 -22.08 9.97 -0.79
N LEU A 405 -21.75 9.54 0.43
CA LEU A 405 -20.51 9.82 1.16
C LEU A 405 -20.12 11.31 1.15
N GLN A 406 -21.08 12.22 1.24
CA GLN A 406 -20.87 13.68 1.12
C GLN A 406 -19.98 14.22 2.24
N ASP A 407 -20.11 13.69 3.43
CA ASP A 407 -19.28 14.02 4.60
C ASP A 407 -17.81 13.72 4.35
N VAL A 408 -17.49 12.57 3.72
CA VAL A 408 -16.12 12.18 3.36
C VAL A 408 -15.57 13.08 2.26
N GLN A 409 -16.39 13.37 1.23
CA GLN A 409 -16.01 14.27 0.14
C GLN A 409 -15.67 15.66 0.69
N GLU A 410 -16.58 16.24 1.48
CA GLU A 410 -16.41 17.57 2.07
C GLU A 410 -15.17 17.65 2.96
N LEU A 411 -14.92 16.63 3.79
CA LEU A 411 -13.75 16.58 4.64
C LEU A 411 -12.44 16.64 3.82
N ILE A 412 -12.36 15.82 2.76
CA ILE A 412 -11.17 15.81 1.90
C ILE A 412 -11.00 17.15 1.18
N GLU A 413 -12.06 17.72 0.63
CA GLU A 413 -12.02 18.97 -0.11
C GLU A 413 -11.70 20.18 0.76
N GLN A 414 -12.13 20.17 2.02
CA GLN A 414 -11.78 21.22 2.98
C GLN A 414 -10.33 21.10 3.45
N ALA A 415 -9.84 19.87 3.65
CA ALA A 415 -8.52 19.64 4.22
C ALA A 415 -7.38 19.72 3.20
N ILE A 416 -7.58 19.18 1.99
CA ILE A 416 -6.52 18.97 1.00
C ILE A 416 -6.64 19.97 -0.14
N VAL A 417 -5.50 20.53 -0.58
CA VAL A 417 -5.45 21.43 -1.75
C VAL A 417 -5.91 20.69 -3.02
N GLU A 418 -6.35 21.43 -4.03
CA GLU A 418 -6.91 20.86 -5.26
C GLU A 418 -5.87 20.06 -6.07
N ASP A 419 -4.65 20.56 -6.19
CA ASP A 419 -3.53 19.85 -6.84
C ASP A 419 -2.36 19.67 -5.85
N PRO A 420 -2.39 18.60 -5.03
CA PRO A 420 -1.36 18.37 -4.04
C PRO A 420 -0.07 17.82 -4.69
N PRO A 421 1.12 18.19 -4.17
CA PRO A 421 2.37 17.57 -4.57
C PRO A 421 2.37 16.07 -4.29
N ILE A 422 3.21 15.33 -5.04
CA ILE A 422 3.30 13.86 -4.91
C ILE A 422 3.90 13.46 -3.56
N LEU A 423 4.92 14.19 -3.10
CA LEU A 423 5.68 13.84 -1.91
C LEU A 423 5.23 14.68 -0.72
N LEU A 424 4.96 14.03 0.40
CA LEU A 424 4.58 14.70 1.66
C LEU A 424 5.62 15.73 2.12
N ARG A 425 6.91 15.45 1.89
CA ARG A 425 8.01 16.34 2.27
C ARG A 425 8.05 17.69 1.53
N ASP A 426 7.39 17.78 0.36
CA ASP A 426 7.37 19.00 -0.43
C ASP A 426 6.46 20.07 0.22
N GLY A 427 5.64 19.66 1.19
CA GLY A 427 4.72 20.54 1.92
C GLY A 427 3.59 21.07 1.06
N GLY A 428 2.81 22.03 1.59
CA GLY A 428 1.75 22.67 0.84
C GLY A 428 0.51 21.80 0.58
N LEU A 429 0.33 20.72 1.31
CA LEU A 429 -0.71 19.71 1.12
C LEU A 429 -2.07 20.13 1.69
N ILE A 430 -2.03 20.76 2.87
CA ILE A 430 -3.25 21.17 3.60
C ILE A 430 -3.72 22.53 3.06
N ARG A 431 -5.01 22.68 2.86
CA ARG A 431 -5.64 23.94 2.42
C ARG A 431 -5.49 25.03 3.49
N SER A 432 -5.24 26.27 3.06
CA SER A 432 -5.23 27.40 3.97
C SER A 432 -6.62 27.63 4.55
N GLY A 433 -6.70 27.91 5.86
CA GLY A 433 -7.93 28.07 6.60
C GLY A 433 -8.48 26.77 7.20
N TYR A 434 -7.86 25.61 6.92
CA TYR A 434 -8.30 24.35 7.50
C TYR A 434 -7.81 24.16 8.94
N HIS A 435 -6.57 24.56 9.25
CA HIS A 435 -5.99 24.39 10.59
C HIS A 435 -5.16 25.60 10.98
N GLU A 436 -5.59 26.32 12.03
CA GLU A 436 -4.99 27.59 12.46
C GLU A 436 -3.49 27.48 12.77
N GLU A 437 -3.05 26.41 13.44
CA GLU A 437 -1.64 26.22 13.77
C GLU A 437 -0.76 26.03 12.53
N ILE A 438 -1.26 25.28 11.53
CA ILE A 438 -0.55 25.08 10.26
C ILE A 438 -0.41 26.42 9.53
N ASP A 439 -1.47 27.22 9.48
CA ASP A 439 -1.46 28.53 8.82
C ASP A 439 -0.55 29.50 9.58
N HIS A 440 -0.54 29.45 10.90
CA HIS A 440 0.40 30.22 11.72
C HIS A 440 1.86 29.83 11.42
N LEU A 441 2.18 28.53 11.42
CA LEU A 441 3.52 28.03 11.07
C LEU A 441 3.94 28.41 9.65
N ARG A 442 3.02 28.38 8.69
CA ARG A 442 3.27 28.84 7.32
C ARG A 442 3.56 30.34 7.25
N SER A 443 2.80 31.13 8.00
CA SER A 443 3.03 32.59 8.07
C SER A 443 4.40 32.89 8.66
N LEU A 444 4.82 32.16 9.69
CA LEU A 444 6.17 32.27 10.25
C LEU A 444 7.25 31.83 9.25
N ALA A 445 7.04 30.73 8.52
CA ALA A 445 7.98 30.23 7.53
C ALA A 445 8.10 31.16 6.29
N SER A 446 6.99 31.70 5.82
CA SER A 446 6.95 32.64 4.67
C SER A 446 7.27 34.07 5.08
N GLY A 447 6.84 34.48 6.27
CA GLY A 447 7.09 35.81 6.85
C GLY A 447 8.50 35.99 7.41
N GLY A 448 9.26 34.91 7.57
CA GLY A 448 10.59 34.94 8.20
C GLY A 448 11.55 35.94 7.54
N LYS A 449 11.48 36.17 6.24
CA LYS A 449 12.24 37.25 5.58
C LYS A 449 11.74 38.65 5.98
N GLY A 450 10.44 38.83 6.12
CA GLY A 450 9.84 40.08 6.58
C GLY A 450 10.12 40.36 8.05
N GLU A 451 10.02 39.35 8.92
CA GLU A 451 10.35 39.47 10.34
C GLU A 451 11.84 39.73 10.56
N ILE A 452 12.71 39.03 9.82
CA ILE A 452 14.16 39.29 9.87
C ILE A 452 14.46 40.71 9.43
N ALA A 453 13.83 41.23 8.37
CA ALA A 453 13.95 42.61 7.93
C ALA A 453 13.40 43.61 8.98
N ALA A 454 12.28 43.28 9.64
CA ALA A 454 11.73 44.08 10.73
C ALA A 454 12.63 44.09 11.99
N ILE A 455 13.23 42.93 12.33
CA ILE A 455 14.23 42.84 13.41
C ILE A 455 15.49 43.64 13.04
N GLU A 456 15.98 43.50 11.80
CA GLU A 456 17.11 44.26 11.28
C GLU A 456 16.89 45.75 11.38
N GLN A 457 15.71 46.23 10.98
CA GLN A 457 15.35 47.64 11.06
C GLN A 457 15.22 48.10 12.50
N ARG A 458 14.58 47.35 13.38
CA ARG A 458 14.43 47.63 14.80
C ARG A 458 15.80 47.72 15.51
N GLU A 459 16.69 46.78 15.18
CA GLU A 459 18.03 46.78 15.75
C GLU A 459 18.91 47.95 15.19
N ARG A 460 18.73 48.35 13.93
CA ARG A 460 19.34 49.56 13.37
C ARG A 460 18.89 50.82 14.10
N GLU A 461 17.58 50.94 14.34
CA GLU A 461 17.02 52.08 15.08
C GLU A 461 17.49 52.10 16.56
N ARG A 462 17.51 50.93 17.21
CA ARG A 462 17.94 50.81 18.60
C ARG A 462 19.43 51.08 18.81
N THR A 463 20.27 50.64 17.90
CA THR A 463 21.73 50.74 18.02
C THR A 463 22.31 51.97 17.34
N GLY A 464 21.57 52.60 16.47
CA GLY A 464 22.07 53.70 15.63
C GLY A 464 23.09 53.25 14.56
N ILE A 465 23.24 51.96 14.28
CA ILE A 465 24.21 51.44 13.33
C ILE A 465 23.58 51.31 11.95
N PRO A 466 23.88 52.20 10.98
CA PRO A 466 23.13 52.26 9.70
C PRO A 466 23.31 51.08 8.78
N LYS A 467 24.43 50.36 8.89
CA LYS A 467 24.79 49.20 8.04
C LYS A 467 24.74 47.86 8.78
N LEU A 468 23.95 47.75 9.85
CA LEU A 468 23.67 46.50 10.50
C LEU A 468 22.86 45.57 9.55
N LYS A 469 23.25 44.32 9.43
CA LYS A 469 22.55 43.31 8.64
C LYS A 469 22.37 42.04 9.45
N ILE A 470 21.31 41.27 9.15
CA ILE A 470 21.13 39.94 9.69
C ILE A 470 21.47 38.91 8.59
N GLY A 471 22.46 38.06 8.89
CA GLY A 471 22.86 36.93 8.04
C GLY A 471 22.50 35.59 8.65
N TYR A 472 22.59 34.53 7.86
CA TYR A 472 22.43 33.15 8.30
C TYR A 472 23.61 32.30 7.85
N ASN A 473 24.14 31.50 8.77
CA ASN A 473 25.07 30.45 8.40
C ASN A 473 24.72 29.12 9.12
N ARG A 474 25.13 27.98 8.51
CA ARG A 474 24.76 26.64 8.99
C ARG A 474 25.38 26.28 10.35
N VAL A 475 26.46 26.93 10.75
CA VAL A 475 27.20 26.61 12.00
C VAL A 475 26.60 27.36 13.20
N PHE A 476 26.24 28.64 13.01
CA PHE A 476 25.81 29.52 14.09
C PHE A 476 24.33 29.93 14.01
N GLY A 477 23.63 29.61 12.93
CA GLY A 477 22.24 30.06 12.69
C GLY A 477 22.20 31.51 12.21
N TYR A 478 21.20 32.27 12.66
CA TYR A 478 21.09 33.69 12.38
C TYR A 478 22.06 34.51 13.24
N TYR A 479 22.72 35.50 12.63
CA TYR A 479 23.66 36.38 13.27
C TYR A 479 23.53 37.81 12.78
N ILE A 480 23.98 38.76 13.58
CA ILE A 480 24.01 40.17 13.23
C ILE A 480 25.44 40.53 12.78
N GLU A 481 25.54 41.12 11.61
CA GLU A 481 26.77 41.59 11.00
C GLU A 481 26.91 43.09 11.18
N VAL A 482 28.01 43.52 11.77
CA VAL A 482 28.33 44.94 11.99
C VAL A 482 29.73 45.23 11.44
N SER A 483 29.85 46.33 10.68
CA SER A 483 31.15 46.75 10.14
C SER A 483 32.12 47.17 11.28
N ARG A 484 33.42 46.96 11.08
CA ARG A 484 34.46 47.34 12.03
C ARG A 484 34.44 48.82 12.44
N ALA A 485 34.06 49.71 11.52
CA ALA A 485 33.91 51.13 11.76
C ALA A 485 32.85 51.46 12.84
N ASN A 486 31.90 50.56 13.07
CA ASN A 486 30.81 50.74 14.02
C ASN A 486 30.94 49.82 15.26
N SER A 487 32.10 49.17 15.46
CA SER A 487 32.31 48.25 16.55
C SER A 487 32.17 48.87 17.96
N GLU A 488 32.45 50.14 18.11
CA GLU A 488 32.27 50.91 19.37
C GLU A 488 30.80 51.19 19.70
N ALA A 489 29.93 51.21 18.70
CA ALA A 489 28.50 51.43 18.90
C ALA A 489 27.72 50.11 19.18
N VAL A 490 28.40 48.98 19.25
CA VAL A 490 27.76 47.68 19.50
C VAL A 490 27.36 47.57 20.97
N PRO A 491 26.08 47.28 21.28
CA PRO A 491 25.62 47.15 22.67
C PRO A 491 26.30 46.02 23.43
N GLU A 492 26.46 46.18 24.74
CA GLU A 492 27.10 45.19 25.62
C GLU A 492 26.40 43.83 25.67
N ASN A 493 25.10 43.78 25.34
CA ASN A 493 24.32 42.54 25.26
C ASN A 493 24.54 41.74 23.96
N TYR A 494 25.41 42.22 23.07
CA TYR A 494 25.81 41.45 21.88
C TYR A 494 27.06 40.62 22.19
N VAL A 495 26.99 39.32 21.87
CA VAL A 495 28.12 38.41 22.05
C VAL A 495 28.83 38.21 20.72
N ARG A 496 30.08 38.62 20.64
CA ARG A 496 30.92 38.48 19.46
C ARG A 496 31.28 37.00 19.23
N LYS A 497 30.96 36.48 18.08
CA LYS A 497 31.23 35.07 17.70
C LYS A 497 32.41 34.90 16.76
N GLN A 498 32.59 35.78 15.79
CA GLN A 498 33.66 35.67 14.80
C GLN A 498 34.09 37.05 14.28
N THR A 499 35.40 37.16 13.96
CA THR A 499 35.94 38.23 13.11
C THR A 499 36.39 37.60 11.82
N LEU A 500 36.01 38.14 10.66
CA LEU A 500 36.48 37.63 9.39
C LEU A 500 38.01 37.68 9.31
N ALA A 501 38.65 36.50 9.16
CA ALA A 501 40.09 36.31 9.30
C ALA A 501 40.93 36.96 8.17
N ASN A 502 40.32 37.35 7.05
CA ASN A 502 40.99 37.86 5.85
C ASN A 502 40.74 39.34 5.56
N GLY A 503 40.87 40.21 6.59
CA GLY A 503 40.79 41.65 6.33
C GLY A 503 39.42 42.19 5.92
N GLY A 504 38.36 41.40 6.13
CA GLY A 504 36.98 41.85 5.88
C GLY A 504 36.54 42.94 6.85
N ASP A 505 35.72 43.86 6.37
CA ASP A 505 35.30 45.07 7.12
C ASP A 505 34.15 44.80 8.10
N TYR A 506 33.83 43.53 8.45
CA TYR A 506 32.64 43.16 9.23
C TYR A 506 32.95 42.20 10.39
N CYS A 507 32.15 42.28 11.45
CA CYS A 507 32.17 41.39 12.61
C CYS A 507 30.78 40.81 12.86
N ASP A 508 30.70 39.51 13.23
CA ASP A 508 29.45 38.82 13.49
C ASP A 508 29.14 38.81 15.00
N TYR A 509 27.91 39.16 15.36
CA TYR A 509 27.43 39.24 16.73
C TYR A 509 26.13 38.46 16.93
N TYR A 510 25.93 37.92 18.15
CA TYR A 510 24.67 37.32 18.60
C TYR A 510 24.03 38.14 19.71
N ILE A 511 22.71 38.17 19.73
CA ILE A 511 21.93 38.67 20.85
C ILE A 511 21.71 37.51 21.82
N THR A 512 22.17 37.66 23.07
CA THR A 512 21.79 36.74 24.14
C THR A 512 20.41 37.15 24.66
N GLY A 513 19.36 36.54 24.16
CA GLY A 513 18.05 36.60 24.80
C GLY A 513 18.01 35.68 26.02
N ASN A 514 17.60 36.18 27.18
CA ASN A 514 17.17 35.33 28.26
C ASN A 514 15.95 34.53 27.76
N ARG A 515 16.09 33.22 27.67
CA ARG A 515 14.94 32.31 27.63
C ARG A 515 14.34 32.33 29.04
N GLU A 516 13.38 33.19 29.29
CA GLU A 516 12.40 32.91 30.33
C GLU A 516 11.57 31.70 29.86
N ARG A 517 11.47 30.73 30.78
CA ARG A 517 10.90 29.37 30.58
C ARG A 517 9.41 29.39 30.27
#